data_d5efeacdaebb1c1666a1f4e4ecfa2cef
#
_entry.id   d5efeacdaebb1c1666a1f4e4ecfa2cef
#
_cell.length_a   1.000
_cell.length_b   1.000
_cell.length_c   1.000
_cell.angle_alpha   90.00
_cell.angle_beta   90.00
_cell.angle_gamma   90.00
#
_symmetry.space_group_name_H-M   'P 1'
#
loop_
_entity.id
_entity.type
_entity.pdbx_description
1 polymer ?
#
loop_
_entity_poly.entity_id
_entity_poly.type
_entity_poly.pdbx_seq_one_letter_code
_entity_poly.pdbx_strand_id
1 'polypeptide(L)'
;MNWKLIEDKSWCSLERQFEWVREMNVVPQDTRYHAEGSVAEHTRMVLEALQQSSAYQTLSTLEKEIIWTSALLHDVEKRSTSVDEGEGRVSAKGHARKGEYTARTILYRDCPAPFHIREQIASLVRYHGLPVWLMEKSDSVKKLCEASLRVDTSLLKMLAEADVRGRICEDKNGLLEAVELFEIFCREQDCWSKPREFATDYARFHYFH
;
A
#
# COMPACT_ATOMS: atom_id res chain seq x y z
N MET A 1 3.57 -23.19 -0.88
CA MET A 1 2.44 -22.92 -1.80
C MET A 1 2.88 -21.77 -2.70
N ASN A 2 2.94 -21.98 -4.02
CA ASN A 2 3.40 -20.96 -4.98
C ASN A 2 2.18 -20.25 -5.59
N TRP A 3 1.58 -19.31 -4.84
CA TRP A 3 0.55 -18.46 -5.40
C TRP A 3 1.19 -17.29 -6.16
N LYS A 4 0.60 -16.93 -7.29
CA LYS A 4 0.95 -15.75 -8.09
C LYS A 4 -0.34 -15.09 -8.59
N LEU A 5 -0.31 -13.76 -8.73
CA LEU A 5 -1.41 -13.03 -9.34
C LEU A 5 -1.50 -13.34 -10.84
N ILE A 6 -0.36 -13.32 -11.52
CA ILE A 6 -0.20 -13.54 -12.96
C ILE A 6 1.23 -14.02 -13.26
N GLU A 7 1.41 -14.79 -14.33
CA GLU A 7 2.76 -15.26 -14.74
C GLU A 7 3.55 -14.16 -15.43
N ASP A 8 2.96 -13.51 -16.44
CA ASP A 8 3.59 -12.40 -17.16
C ASP A 8 3.22 -11.06 -16.51
N LYS A 9 4.16 -10.51 -15.75
CA LYS A 9 4.02 -9.24 -15.04
C LYS A 9 4.26 -8.00 -15.90
N SER A 10 4.41 -8.15 -17.22
CA SER A 10 4.51 -7.00 -18.10
C SER A 10 3.23 -6.16 -18.06
N TRP A 11 3.38 -4.83 -18.14
CA TRP A 11 2.22 -3.93 -18.07
C TRP A 11 1.20 -4.22 -19.16
N CYS A 12 1.65 -4.55 -20.37
CA CYS A 12 0.79 -4.93 -21.47
C CYS A 12 -0.02 -6.21 -21.18
N SER A 13 0.54 -7.18 -20.46
CA SER A 13 -0.18 -8.39 -20.04
C SER A 13 -1.21 -8.06 -18.97
N LEU A 14 -0.86 -7.19 -18.02
CA LEU A 14 -1.79 -6.72 -16.97
C LEU A 14 -2.99 -5.99 -17.59
N GLU A 15 -2.77 -5.07 -18.53
CA GLU A 15 -3.84 -4.35 -19.23
C GLU A 15 -4.74 -5.28 -20.06
N ARG A 16 -4.17 -6.32 -20.67
CA ARG A 16 -4.99 -7.29 -21.44
C ARG A 16 -5.89 -8.10 -20.53
N GLN A 17 -5.40 -8.47 -19.35
CA GLN A 17 -6.12 -9.37 -18.45
C GLN A 17 -7.09 -8.63 -17.52
N PHE A 18 -6.72 -7.44 -17.06
CA PHE A 18 -7.45 -6.72 -16.02
C PHE A 18 -7.99 -5.37 -16.51
N GLU A 19 -9.31 -5.24 -16.52
CA GLU A 19 -9.98 -3.97 -16.87
C GLU A 19 -9.60 -2.85 -15.91
N TRP A 20 -9.55 -3.15 -14.61
CA TRP A 20 -9.16 -2.17 -13.60
C TRP A 20 -7.74 -1.61 -13.77
N VAL A 21 -6.81 -2.33 -14.45
CA VAL A 21 -5.50 -1.79 -14.82
C VAL A 21 -5.63 -0.79 -15.97
N ARG A 22 -6.43 -1.11 -16.99
CA ARG A 22 -6.70 -0.17 -18.09
C ARG A 22 -7.33 1.13 -17.62
N GLU A 23 -8.25 1.03 -16.66
CA GLU A 23 -8.92 2.20 -16.06
C GLU A 23 -7.94 3.16 -15.37
N MET A 24 -6.82 2.68 -14.82
CA MET A 24 -5.80 3.52 -14.19
C MET A 24 -5.16 4.53 -15.16
N ASN A 25 -5.14 4.25 -16.48
CA ASN A 25 -4.51 5.14 -17.47
C ASN A 25 -5.20 6.50 -17.58
N VAL A 26 -6.49 6.56 -17.30
CA VAL A 26 -7.30 7.78 -17.44
C VAL A 26 -7.61 8.47 -16.11
N VAL A 27 -7.06 7.98 -15.01
CA VAL A 27 -7.27 8.55 -13.68
C VAL A 27 -6.19 9.58 -13.40
N PRO A 28 -6.53 10.88 -13.33
CA PRO A 28 -5.58 11.93 -13.03
C PRO A 28 -5.19 11.91 -11.54
N GLN A 29 -4.04 12.49 -11.23
CA GLN A 29 -3.55 12.65 -9.87
C GLN A 29 -3.24 14.11 -9.57
N ASP A 30 -3.15 14.44 -8.27
CA ASP A 30 -2.75 15.76 -7.80
C ASP A 30 -1.32 16.08 -8.24
N THR A 31 -1.14 17.10 -9.06
CA THR A 31 0.16 17.44 -9.66
C THR A 31 1.23 17.84 -8.65
N ARG A 32 0.84 18.24 -7.43
CA ARG A 32 1.76 18.57 -6.34
C ARG A 32 2.51 17.34 -5.83
N TYR A 33 1.81 16.21 -5.73
CA TYR A 33 2.34 14.97 -5.17
C TYR A 33 2.64 13.91 -6.23
N HIS A 34 2.12 14.08 -7.45
CA HIS A 34 2.16 13.10 -8.54
C HIS A 34 2.27 13.81 -9.89
N ALA A 35 3.39 14.49 -10.13
CA ALA A 35 3.65 15.16 -11.40
C ALA A 35 3.92 14.17 -12.57
N GLU A 36 4.01 12.88 -12.28
CA GLU A 36 4.08 11.79 -13.27
C GLU A 36 2.78 11.62 -14.07
N GLY A 37 1.64 12.12 -13.58
CA GLY A 37 0.40 12.21 -14.33
C GLY A 37 -0.69 11.23 -13.92
N SER A 38 -0.79 10.04 -14.54
CA SER A 38 -1.88 9.09 -14.26
C SER A 38 -1.55 8.11 -13.12
N VAL A 39 -2.60 7.49 -12.57
CA VAL A 39 -2.44 6.38 -11.60
C VAL A 39 -1.66 5.22 -12.22
N ALA A 40 -1.84 4.94 -13.52
CA ALA A 40 -1.10 3.89 -14.21
C ALA A 40 0.40 4.18 -14.25
N GLU A 41 0.80 5.40 -14.61
CA GLU A 41 2.21 5.78 -14.65
C GLU A 41 2.84 5.71 -13.27
N HIS A 42 2.18 6.28 -12.27
CA HIS A 42 2.59 6.16 -10.88
C HIS A 42 2.78 4.70 -10.45
N THR A 43 1.79 3.85 -10.71
CA THR A 43 1.85 2.43 -10.31
C THR A 43 3.03 1.70 -10.98
N ARG A 44 3.33 1.99 -12.26
CA ARG A 44 4.54 1.44 -12.94
C ARG A 44 5.81 1.86 -12.21
N MET A 45 5.96 3.15 -11.90
CA MET A 45 7.13 3.69 -11.19
C MET A 45 7.28 3.08 -9.79
N VAL A 46 6.16 2.85 -9.08
CA VAL A 46 6.15 2.16 -7.78
C VAL A 46 6.64 0.71 -7.91
N LEU A 47 6.16 -0.02 -8.91
CA LEU A 47 6.59 -1.41 -9.16
C LEU A 47 8.07 -1.48 -9.52
N GLU A 48 8.58 -0.55 -10.33
CA GLU A 48 9.99 -0.45 -10.67
C GLU A 48 10.84 -0.14 -9.44
N ALA A 49 10.47 0.86 -8.65
CA ALA A 49 11.16 1.22 -7.42
C ALA A 49 11.21 0.06 -6.42
N LEU A 50 10.09 -0.66 -6.26
CA LEU A 50 10.01 -1.84 -5.43
C LEU A 50 10.99 -2.93 -5.88
N GLN A 51 11.00 -3.26 -7.18
CA GLN A 51 11.84 -4.30 -7.74
C GLN A 51 13.33 -3.95 -7.71
N GLN A 52 13.69 -2.67 -7.72
CA GLN A 52 15.08 -2.20 -7.60
C GLN A 52 15.57 -2.18 -6.14
N SER A 53 14.69 -2.27 -5.16
CA SER A 53 15.06 -2.26 -3.74
C SER A 53 15.85 -3.51 -3.35
N SER A 54 16.99 -3.31 -2.68
CA SER A 54 17.79 -4.41 -2.11
C SER A 54 16.98 -5.23 -1.08
N ALA A 55 16.17 -4.57 -0.28
CA ALA A 55 15.30 -5.23 0.69
C ALA A 55 14.27 -6.16 0.02
N TYR A 56 13.68 -5.75 -1.11
CA TYR A 56 12.81 -6.62 -1.89
C TYR A 56 13.53 -7.87 -2.39
N GLN A 57 14.80 -7.75 -2.80
CA GLN A 57 15.57 -8.89 -3.31
C GLN A 57 15.80 -9.99 -2.26
N THR A 58 15.81 -9.63 -0.98
CA THR A 58 16.01 -10.60 0.13
C THR A 58 14.75 -11.35 0.54
N LEU A 59 13.58 -10.92 0.09
CA LEU A 59 12.29 -11.55 0.41
C LEU A 59 12.18 -12.94 -0.21
N SER A 60 11.41 -13.81 0.45
CA SER A 60 10.99 -15.08 -0.12
C SER A 60 10.12 -14.89 -1.38
N THR A 61 10.01 -15.90 -2.22
CA THR A 61 9.17 -15.84 -3.43
C THR A 61 7.72 -15.43 -3.12
N LEU A 62 7.15 -15.93 -2.03
CA LEU A 62 5.78 -15.63 -1.64
C LEU A 62 5.64 -14.16 -1.15
N GLU A 63 6.57 -13.70 -0.34
CA GLU A 63 6.56 -12.30 0.13
C GLU A 63 6.73 -11.33 -1.04
N LYS A 64 7.58 -11.66 -2.03
CA LYS A 64 7.70 -10.89 -3.28
C LYS A 64 6.37 -10.80 -4.03
N GLU A 65 5.62 -11.90 -4.12
CA GLU A 65 4.30 -11.89 -4.76
C GLU A 65 3.29 -11.05 -3.99
N ILE A 66 3.27 -11.16 -2.66
CA ILE A 66 2.37 -10.40 -1.79
C ILE A 66 2.63 -8.90 -1.93
N ILE A 67 3.88 -8.46 -1.76
CA ILE A 67 4.20 -7.04 -1.78
C ILE A 67 4.07 -6.44 -3.19
N TRP A 68 4.45 -7.19 -4.24
CA TRP A 68 4.28 -6.77 -5.64
C TRP A 68 2.80 -6.59 -5.99
N THR A 69 1.95 -7.55 -5.61
CA THR A 69 0.50 -7.46 -5.83
C THR A 69 -0.11 -6.31 -5.02
N SER A 70 0.37 -6.08 -3.80
CA SER A 70 -0.06 -4.93 -2.99
C SER A 70 0.31 -3.61 -3.63
N ALA A 71 1.52 -3.49 -4.20
CA ALA A 71 1.97 -2.32 -4.94
C ALA A 71 1.15 -2.09 -6.22
N LEU A 72 0.78 -3.15 -6.94
CA LEU A 72 -0.11 -3.04 -8.11
C LEU A 72 -1.52 -2.55 -7.74
N LEU A 73 -2.03 -2.93 -6.57
CA LEU A 73 -3.40 -2.67 -6.13
C LEU A 73 -3.54 -1.46 -5.19
N HIS A 74 -2.44 -0.84 -4.70
CA HIS A 74 -2.51 0.15 -3.61
C HIS A 74 -3.44 1.33 -3.92
N ASP A 75 -3.46 1.76 -5.16
CA ASP A 75 -4.23 2.89 -5.66
C ASP A 75 -5.40 2.51 -6.57
N VAL A 76 -5.78 1.23 -6.63
CA VAL A 76 -6.81 0.71 -7.53
C VAL A 76 -8.15 1.47 -7.46
N GLU A 77 -8.51 2.01 -6.32
CA GLU A 77 -9.77 2.75 -6.13
C GLU A 77 -9.63 4.28 -6.28
N LYS A 78 -8.49 4.81 -6.64
CA LYS A 78 -8.41 6.20 -7.12
C LYS A 78 -9.32 6.41 -8.34
N ARG A 79 -9.51 5.38 -9.20
CA ARG A 79 -10.45 5.40 -10.33
C ARG A 79 -11.90 5.76 -9.97
N SER A 80 -12.32 5.50 -8.74
CA SER A 80 -13.71 5.71 -8.30
C SER A 80 -13.85 6.74 -7.17
N THR A 81 -12.73 7.24 -6.67
CA THR A 81 -12.71 8.19 -5.56
C THR A 81 -12.02 9.50 -5.89
N SER A 82 -11.35 9.60 -7.05
CA SER A 82 -10.74 10.86 -7.50
C SER A 82 -11.80 11.90 -7.83
N VAL A 83 -11.60 13.09 -7.29
CA VAL A 83 -12.43 14.28 -7.53
C VAL A 83 -11.50 15.41 -7.97
N ASP A 84 -11.76 15.95 -9.15
CA ASP A 84 -11.08 17.16 -9.63
C ASP A 84 -11.58 18.36 -8.83
N GLU A 85 -10.69 19.00 -8.10
CA GLU A 85 -10.95 20.20 -7.28
C GLU A 85 -10.55 21.48 -8.01
N GLY A 86 -10.13 21.39 -9.27
CA GLY A 86 -9.65 22.51 -10.08
C GLY A 86 -8.17 22.82 -9.85
N GLU A 87 -7.60 23.60 -10.76
CA GLU A 87 -6.19 24.07 -10.70
C GLU A 87 -5.14 22.96 -10.55
N GLY A 88 -5.40 21.79 -11.15
CA GLY A 88 -4.51 20.61 -11.07
C GLY A 88 -4.56 19.87 -9.73
N ARG A 89 -5.50 20.23 -8.84
CA ARG A 89 -5.71 19.56 -7.57
C ARG A 89 -6.70 18.42 -7.73
N VAL A 90 -6.29 17.23 -7.31
CA VAL A 90 -7.11 16.03 -7.33
C VAL A 90 -7.10 15.37 -5.96
N SER A 91 -8.24 15.27 -5.32
CA SER A 91 -8.37 14.49 -4.09
C SER A 91 -8.91 13.08 -4.38
N ALA A 92 -8.50 12.10 -3.58
CA ALA A 92 -8.97 10.72 -3.67
C ALA A 92 -9.28 10.16 -2.28
N LYS A 93 -10.13 10.87 -1.54
CA LYS A 93 -10.47 10.53 -0.15
C LYS A 93 -11.10 9.14 -0.05
N GLY A 94 -10.53 8.30 0.82
CA GLY A 94 -11.07 6.97 1.09
C GLY A 94 -10.65 5.88 0.11
N HIS A 95 -9.80 6.18 -0.91
CA HIS A 95 -9.33 5.19 -1.88
C HIS A 95 -8.71 3.95 -1.22
N ALA A 96 -7.87 4.10 -0.21
CA ALA A 96 -7.24 3.00 0.50
C ALA A 96 -8.26 2.09 1.22
N ARG A 97 -9.29 2.68 1.83
CA ARG A 97 -10.37 1.91 2.48
C ARG A 97 -11.21 1.15 1.44
N LYS A 98 -11.58 1.80 0.35
CA LYS A 98 -12.32 1.16 -0.73
C LYS A 98 -11.45 0.13 -1.45
N GLY A 99 -10.17 0.43 -1.66
CA GLY A 99 -9.16 -0.45 -2.25
C GLY A 99 -8.99 -1.77 -1.49
N GLU A 100 -9.08 -1.75 -0.17
CA GLU A 100 -9.09 -2.96 0.66
C GLU A 100 -10.21 -3.93 0.24
N TYR A 101 -11.44 -3.43 0.02
CA TYR A 101 -12.57 -4.27 -0.41
C TYR A 101 -12.41 -4.75 -1.85
N THR A 102 -11.94 -3.89 -2.73
CA THR A 102 -11.70 -4.21 -4.14
C THR A 102 -10.58 -5.25 -4.28
N ALA A 103 -9.48 -5.11 -3.54
CA ALA A 103 -8.41 -6.10 -3.50
C ALA A 103 -8.93 -7.48 -3.06
N ARG A 104 -9.75 -7.54 -1.99
CA ARG A 104 -10.40 -8.81 -1.58
C ARG A 104 -11.27 -9.39 -2.68
N THR A 105 -12.03 -8.57 -3.39
CA THR A 105 -12.91 -9.03 -4.46
C THR A 105 -12.12 -9.60 -5.62
N ILE A 106 -11.08 -8.92 -6.09
CA ILE A 106 -10.18 -9.38 -7.15
C ILE A 106 -9.53 -10.70 -6.74
N LEU A 107 -8.95 -10.76 -5.53
CA LEU A 107 -8.24 -11.92 -5.01
C LEU A 107 -9.14 -13.08 -4.54
N TYR A 108 -10.43 -12.90 -4.60
CA TYR A 108 -11.42 -13.94 -4.35
C TYR A 108 -12.03 -14.49 -5.64
N ARG A 109 -12.41 -13.59 -6.57
CA ARG A 109 -13.17 -13.95 -7.77
C ARG A 109 -12.30 -14.12 -9.00
N ASP A 110 -11.39 -13.17 -9.24
CA ASP A 110 -10.72 -13.06 -10.53
C ASP A 110 -9.35 -13.77 -10.51
N CYS A 111 -8.65 -13.70 -9.39
CA CYS A 111 -7.35 -14.33 -9.16
C CYS A 111 -7.32 -15.04 -7.79
N PRO A 112 -8.02 -16.17 -7.62
CA PRO A 112 -8.23 -16.77 -6.31
C PRO A 112 -6.93 -16.95 -5.51
N ALA A 113 -6.83 -16.28 -4.37
CA ALA A 113 -5.72 -16.38 -3.44
C ALA A 113 -6.15 -17.09 -2.14
N PRO A 114 -5.27 -17.86 -1.49
CA PRO A 114 -5.50 -18.37 -0.15
C PRO A 114 -5.88 -17.25 0.82
N PHE A 115 -6.74 -17.55 1.78
CA PHE A 115 -7.30 -16.55 2.70
C PHE A 115 -6.24 -15.64 3.34
N HIS A 116 -5.16 -16.24 3.89
CA HIS A 116 -4.10 -15.48 4.55
C HIS A 116 -3.34 -14.54 3.60
N ILE A 117 -3.11 -14.95 2.34
CA ILE A 117 -2.46 -14.12 1.31
C ILE A 117 -3.39 -12.96 0.93
N ARG A 118 -4.66 -13.26 0.67
CA ARG A 118 -5.67 -12.25 0.33
C ARG A 118 -5.80 -11.17 1.41
N GLU A 119 -5.91 -11.58 2.68
CA GLU A 119 -6.08 -10.63 3.77
C GLU A 119 -4.81 -9.81 4.03
N GLN A 120 -3.64 -10.38 3.83
CA GLN A 120 -2.37 -9.66 3.92
C GLN A 120 -2.26 -8.58 2.84
N ILE A 121 -2.54 -8.91 1.57
CA ILE A 121 -2.55 -7.95 0.46
C ILE A 121 -3.59 -6.86 0.70
N ALA A 122 -4.82 -7.22 1.05
CA ALA A 122 -5.89 -6.27 1.31
C ALA A 122 -5.55 -5.30 2.46
N SER A 123 -4.88 -5.80 3.50
CA SER A 123 -4.42 -4.98 4.61
C SER A 123 -3.26 -4.05 4.22
N LEU A 124 -2.31 -4.52 3.41
CA LEU A 124 -1.26 -3.66 2.85
C LEU A 124 -1.87 -2.52 2.02
N VAL A 125 -2.83 -2.82 1.14
CA VAL A 125 -3.58 -1.80 0.38
C VAL A 125 -4.30 -0.82 1.31
N ARG A 126 -4.91 -1.31 2.40
CA ARG A 126 -5.62 -0.47 3.39
C ARG A 126 -4.72 0.55 4.07
N TYR A 127 -3.51 0.14 4.41
CA TYR A 127 -2.61 0.94 5.25
C TYR A 127 -1.44 1.56 4.48
N HIS A 128 -1.34 1.43 3.13
CA HIS A 128 -0.17 1.84 2.37
C HIS A 128 0.29 3.28 2.63
N GLY A 129 -0.66 4.22 2.81
CA GLY A 129 -0.35 5.61 3.13
C GLY A 129 -0.03 5.89 4.61
N LEU A 130 -0.22 4.90 5.51
CA LEU A 130 -0.03 5.13 6.95
C LEU A 130 1.42 5.53 7.31
N PRO A 131 2.48 4.89 6.77
CA PRO A 131 3.85 5.27 7.11
C PRO A 131 4.18 6.73 6.82
N VAL A 132 3.66 7.28 5.76
CA VAL A 132 3.92 8.68 5.36
C VAL A 132 3.21 9.67 6.29
N TRP A 133 1.96 9.36 6.70
CA TRP A 133 1.11 10.32 7.42
C TRP A 133 0.88 9.99 8.89
N LEU A 134 1.58 8.97 9.43
CA LEU A 134 1.35 8.51 10.81
C LEU A 134 1.62 9.59 11.85
N MET A 135 2.72 10.32 11.70
CA MET A 135 3.16 11.30 12.70
C MET A 135 2.25 12.54 12.75
N GLU A 136 1.45 12.77 11.72
CA GLU A 136 0.44 13.83 11.70
C GLU A 136 -0.86 13.46 12.45
N LYS A 137 -1.00 12.19 12.86
CA LYS A 137 -2.20 11.70 13.54
C LYS A 137 -2.10 11.94 15.05
N SER A 138 -3.15 12.49 15.64
CA SER A 138 -3.25 12.67 17.10
C SER A 138 -3.28 11.35 17.88
N ASP A 139 -3.67 10.25 17.21
CA ASP A 139 -3.80 8.90 17.76
C ASP A 139 -2.81 7.92 17.11
N SER A 140 -1.60 8.41 16.76
CA SER A 140 -0.56 7.68 16.00
C SER A 140 -0.23 6.31 16.60
N VAL A 141 -0.03 6.22 17.93
CA VAL A 141 0.26 4.95 18.61
C VAL A 141 -0.89 3.96 18.43
N LYS A 142 -2.14 4.40 18.62
CA LYS A 142 -3.33 3.55 18.47
C LYS A 142 -3.45 3.04 17.04
N LYS A 143 -3.27 3.91 16.04
CA LYS A 143 -3.32 3.55 14.62
C LYS A 143 -2.20 2.60 14.21
N LEU A 144 -1.00 2.82 14.72
CA LEU A 144 0.12 1.91 14.49
C LEU A 144 -0.18 0.52 15.08
N CYS A 145 -0.63 0.47 16.34
CA CYS A 145 -0.99 -0.80 16.97
C CYS A 145 -2.11 -1.53 16.21
N GLU A 146 -3.15 -0.82 15.78
CA GLU A 146 -4.22 -1.38 14.95
C GLU A 146 -3.68 -1.97 13.64
N ALA A 147 -2.83 -1.24 12.94
CA ALA A 147 -2.21 -1.70 11.69
C ALA A 147 -1.35 -2.95 11.93
N SER A 148 -0.52 -2.98 12.97
CA SER A 148 0.37 -4.11 13.30
C SER A 148 -0.38 -5.42 13.59
N LEU A 149 -1.64 -5.36 14.01
CA LEU A 149 -2.49 -6.55 14.19
C LEU A 149 -2.99 -7.14 12.87
N ARG A 150 -2.84 -6.41 11.76
CA ARG A 150 -3.41 -6.79 10.46
C ARG A 150 -2.37 -6.96 9.36
N VAL A 151 -1.20 -6.34 9.49
CA VAL A 151 -0.18 -6.30 8.46
C VAL A 151 1.22 -6.34 9.07
N ASP A 152 2.14 -7.00 8.40
CA ASP A 152 3.57 -6.88 8.72
C ASP A 152 4.04 -5.44 8.45
N THR A 153 4.49 -4.75 9.49
CA THR A 153 4.89 -3.35 9.43
C THR A 153 6.16 -3.14 8.60
N SER A 154 7.02 -4.16 8.46
CA SER A 154 8.20 -4.07 7.57
C SER A 154 7.81 -4.11 6.10
N LEU A 155 6.86 -4.97 5.72
CA LEU A 155 6.29 -4.97 4.37
C LEU A 155 5.51 -3.69 4.08
N LEU A 156 4.82 -3.15 5.10
CA LEU A 156 4.10 -1.88 4.97
C LEU A 156 5.07 -0.71 4.74
N LYS A 157 6.19 -0.66 5.47
CA LYS A 157 7.27 0.32 5.24
C LYS A 157 7.81 0.20 3.82
N MET A 158 8.12 -1.01 3.38
CA MET A 158 8.65 -1.27 2.03
C MET A 158 7.67 -0.80 0.94
N LEU A 159 6.38 -1.05 1.09
CA LEU A 159 5.36 -0.57 0.16
C LEU A 159 5.31 0.96 0.12
N ALA A 160 5.30 1.62 1.28
CA ALA A 160 5.27 3.08 1.37
C ALA A 160 6.54 3.71 0.81
N GLU A 161 7.71 3.11 1.03
CA GLU A 161 8.96 3.58 0.45
C GLU A 161 8.94 3.49 -1.08
N ALA A 162 8.44 2.37 -1.63
CA ALA A 162 8.29 2.21 -3.07
C ALA A 162 7.28 3.21 -3.65
N ASP A 163 6.14 3.45 -2.98
CA ASP A 163 5.16 4.46 -3.35
C ASP A 163 5.79 5.86 -3.42
N VAL A 164 6.54 6.27 -2.39
CA VAL A 164 7.22 7.57 -2.37
C VAL A 164 8.28 7.66 -3.47
N ARG A 165 9.09 6.61 -3.68
CA ARG A 165 10.12 6.58 -4.72
C ARG A 165 9.53 6.64 -6.12
N GLY A 166 8.34 6.08 -6.32
CA GLY A 166 7.57 6.13 -7.56
C GLY A 166 6.91 7.49 -7.86
N ARG A 167 7.00 8.49 -6.97
CA ARG A 167 6.43 9.82 -7.19
C ARG A 167 7.42 10.78 -7.85
N ILE A 168 6.87 11.70 -8.62
CA ILE A 168 7.55 12.94 -9.03
C ILE A 168 6.92 14.09 -8.24
N CYS A 169 7.59 14.54 -7.18
CA CYS A 169 7.12 15.62 -6.31
C CYS A 169 8.32 16.38 -5.70
N GLU A 170 8.07 17.61 -5.26
CA GLU A 170 9.13 18.47 -4.69
C GLU A 170 9.64 17.95 -3.34
N ASP A 171 8.74 17.50 -2.47
CA ASP A 171 9.07 17.06 -1.10
C ASP A 171 9.29 15.54 -0.99
N LYS A 172 9.89 14.92 -1.99
CA LYS A 172 10.19 13.48 -1.96
C LYS A 172 11.06 13.08 -0.75
N ASN A 173 12.03 13.90 -0.38
CA ASN A 173 12.94 13.62 0.73
C ASN A 173 12.21 13.65 2.07
N GLY A 174 11.34 14.65 2.33
CA GLY A 174 10.53 14.72 3.54
C GLY A 174 9.58 13.52 3.67
N LEU A 175 9.01 13.07 2.56
CA LEU A 175 8.18 11.87 2.56
C LEU A 175 8.99 10.59 2.86
N LEU A 176 10.23 10.48 2.37
CA LEU A 176 11.12 9.36 2.70
C LEU A 176 11.54 9.40 4.17
N GLU A 177 11.85 10.57 4.72
CA GLU A 177 12.13 10.74 6.15
C GLU A 177 10.95 10.30 7.01
N ALA A 178 9.72 10.62 6.63
CA ALA A 178 8.51 10.14 7.32
C ALA A 178 8.41 8.61 7.33
N VAL A 179 8.77 7.96 6.21
CA VAL A 179 8.80 6.49 6.12
C VAL A 179 9.89 5.88 7.02
N GLU A 180 11.06 6.53 7.16
CA GLU A 180 12.10 6.09 8.10
C GLU A 180 11.65 6.29 9.56
N LEU A 181 11.02 7.42 9.88
CA LEU A 181 10.45 7.66 11.21
C LEU A 181 9.39 6.64 11.56
N PHE A 182 8.60 6.16 10.61
CA PHE A 182 7.64 5.07 10.83
C PHE A 182 8.34 3.80 11.34
N GLU A 183 9.47 3.39 10.75
CA GLU A 183 10.23 2.22 11.23
C GLU A 183 10.70 2.43 12.68
N ILE A 184 11.31 3.58 12.98
CA ILE A 184 11.78 3.92 14.32
C ILE A 184 10.62 3.81 15.31
N PHE A 185 9.48 4.40 14.97
CA PHE A 185 8.29 4.38 15.82
C PHE A 185 7.71 2.97 16.02
N CYS A 186 7.72 2.12 14.96
CA CYS A 186 7.34 0.71 15.10
C CYS A 186 8.25 -0.04 16.10
N ARG A 187 9.55 0.23 16.08
CA ARG A 187 10.51 -0.39 17.00
C ARG A 187 10.30 0.09 18.43
N GLU A 188 10.07 1.38 18.64
CA GLU A 188 9.76 1.97 19.95
C GLU A 188 8.46 1.39 20.55
N GLN A 189 7.47 1.12 19.68
CA GLN A 189 6.19 0.55 20.08
C GLN A 189 6.17 -0.99 20.11
N ASP A 190 7.33 -1.63 19.93
CA ASP A 190 7.48 -3.11 19.91
C ASP A 190 6.53 -3.82 18.94
N CYS A 191 6.38 -3.26 17.73
CA CYS A 191 5.53 -3.82 16.68
C CYS A 191 6.20 -3.83 15.29
N TRP A 192 7.53 -3.86 15.23
CA TRP A 192 8.26 -4.04 13.98
C TRP A 192 8.28 -5.50 13.54
N SER A 193 7.79 -5.77 12.34
CA SER A 193 7.65 -7.11 11.74
C SER A 193 6.84 -8.11 12.58
N LYS A 194 6.09 -7.62 13.53
CA LYS A 194 5.24 -8.44 14.41
C LYS A 194 4.04 -7.63 14.91
N PRO A 195 2.93 -8.30 15.25
CA PRO A 195 1.80 -7.62 15.85
C PRO A 195 2.15 -7.09 17.25
N ARG A 196 1.53 -5.97 17.64
CA ARG A 196 1.57 -5.50 19.02
C ARG A 196 1.00 -6.57 19.95
N GLU A 197 1.77 -6.96 20.95
CA GLU A 197 1.33 -7.89 21.98
C GLU A 197 0.57 -7.17 23.10
N PHE A 198 -0.46 -7.82 23.60
CA PHE A 198 -1.23 -7.38 24.76
C PHE A 198 -1.26 -8.52 25.79
N ALA A 199 -1.16 -8.16 27.06
CA ALA A 199 -1.13 -9.14 28.14
C ALA A 199 -2.38 -10.06 28.18
N THR A 200 -3.54 -9.54 27.76
CA THR A 200 -4.80 -10.28 27.66
C THR A 200 -5.66 -9.71 26.53
N ASP A 201 -6.64 -10.50 26.05
CA ASP A 201 -7.66 -10.00 25.09
C ASP A 201 -8.50 -8.87 25.70
N TYR A 202 -8.70 -8.87 27.02
CA TYR A 202 -9.35 -7.79 27.73
C TYR A 202 -8.54 -6.48 27.65
N ALA A 203 -7.22 -6.54 27.87
CA ALA A 203 -6.33 -5.38 27.72
C ALA A 203 -6.35 -4.85 26.27
N ARG A 204 -6.35 -5.74 25.28
CA ARG A 204 -6.49 -5.38 23.86
C ARG A 204 -7.83 -4.70 23.57
N PHE A 205 -8.92 -5.25 24.06
CA PHE A 205 -10.24 -4.68 23.90
C PHE A 205 -10.31 -3.25 24.45
N HIS A 206 -9.89 -3.05 25.70
CA HIS A 206 -9.89 -1.73 26.33
C HIS A 206 -8.94 -0.72 25.72
N TYR A 207 -7.86 -1.17 25.08
CA TYR A 207 -6.95 -0.28 24.37
C TYR A 207 -7.60 0.37 23.12
N PHE A 208 -8.48 -0.35 22.44
CA PHE A 208 -9.11 0.11 21.21
C PHE A 208 -10.49 0.76 21.40
N HIS A 209 -11.13 0.56 22.52
CA HIS A 209 -12.47 1.09 22.85
C HIS A 209 -12.43 2.04 24.03
#